data_21f779966d448bdecfcff73544ac488d
#
_entry.id   21f779966d448bdecfcff73544ac488d
#
_cell.length_a   1.000
_cell.length_b   1.000
_cell.length_c   1.000
_cell.angle_alpha   90.00
_cell.angle_beta   90.00
_cell.angle_gamma   90.00
#
_symmetry.space_group_name_H-M   'P 1'
#
loop_
_entity.id
_entity.type
_entity.pdbx_description
1 polymer ?
#
loop_
_entity_poly.entity_id
_entity_poly.type
_entity_poly.pdbx_seq_one_letter_code
_entity_poly.pdbx_strand_id
1 'polypeptide(L)'
;AMASALLRSAAAGAPIRAFLEHCLLAPARAPDNLVDAIHVYLGQSGLEAPAPGAEGLQVHPQDTHPPLGLRCTALGESFERTWAGTAGRAVPTRPPSQALGVWFGAPLALSRALSADLLGKTCENPHARN
;
A
#
# COMPACT_ATOMS: atom_id res chain seq x y z
N ALA A 1 -10.23 8.97 13.20
CA ALA A 1 -10.26 7.97 12.10
C ALA A 1 -9.37 8.37 10.91
N MET A 2 -9.46 9.59 10.40
CA MET A 2 -8.70 10.04 9.22
C MET A 2 -7.18 10.10 9.47
N ALA A 3 -6.73 10.68 10.58
CA ALA A 3 -5.31 10.73 10.93
C ALA A 3 -4.69 9.32 11.04
N SER A 4 -5.42 8.37 11.62
CA SER A 4 -4.98 6.97 11.71
C SER A 4 -4.82 6.31 10.33
N ALA A 5 -5.73 6.58 9.38
CA ALA A 5 -5.59 6.09 8.01
C ALA A 5 -4.39 6.72 7.30
N LEU A 6 -4.18 8.03 7.49
CA LEU A 6 -3.03 8.75 6.96
C LEU A 6 -1.70 8.17 7.44
N LEU A 7 -1.58 7.93 8.77
CA LEU A 7 -0.36 7.35 9.35
C LEU A 7 -0.10 5.93 8.86
N ARG A 8 -1.14 5.11 8.74
CA ARG A 8 -1.01 3.75 8.20
C ARG A 8 -0.56 3.75 6.74
N SER A 9 -1.12 4.64 5.93
CA SER A 9 -0.73 4.80 4.54
C SER A 9 0.75 5.19 4.41
N ALA A 10 1.19 6.16 5.21
CA ALA A 10 2.59 6.59 5.24
C ALA A 10 3.53 5.46 5.71
N ALA A 11 3.15 4.74 6.79
CA ALA A 11 3.93 3.61 7.31
C ALA A 11 4.05 2.44 6.30
N ALA A 12 3.02 2.22 5.48
CA ALA A 12 3.02 1.16 4.48
C ALA A 12 3.88 1.49 3.25
N GLY A 13 4.18 2.75 2.99
CA GLY A 13 4.83 3.19 1.75
C GLY A 13 6.21 2.56 1.51
N ALA A 14 7.09 2.59 2.50
CA ALA A 14 8.43 2.03 2.38
C ALA A 14 8.43 0.50 2.22
N PRO A 15 7.73 -0.29 3.05
CA PRO A 15 7.66 -1.74 2.86
C PRO A 15 6.98 -2.14 1.55
N ILE A 16 5.96 -1.43 1.09
CA ILE A 16 5.36 -1.70 -0.23
C ILE A 16 6.38 -1.47 -1.34
N ARG A 17 7.12 -0.38 -1.30
CA ARG A 17 8.17 -0.08 -2.29
C ARG A 17 9.22 -1.18 -2.32
N ALA A 18 9.76 -1.57 -1.18
CA ALA A 18 10.77 -2.64 -1.08
C ALA A 18 10.24 -3.97 -1.62
N PHE A 19 9.00 -4.32 -1.32
CA PHE A 19 8.36 -5.52 -1.87
C PHE A 19 8.23 -5.45 -3.40
N LEU A 20 7.78 -4.32 -3.95
CA LEU A 20 7.63 -4.15 -5.40
C LEU A 20 8.98 -4.16 -6.11
N GLU A 21 10.00 -3.50 -5.57
CA GLU A 21 11.36 -3.55 -6.10
C GLU A 21 11.89 -5.00 -6.18
N HIS A 22 11.67 -5.78 -5.12
CA HIS A 22 12.02 -7.20 -5.12
C HIS A 22 11.29 -7.98 -6.23
N CYS A 23 9.99 -7.75 -6.41
CA CYS A 23 9.21 -8.38 -7.47
C CYS A 23 9.67 -7.97 -8.87
N LEU A 24 10.04 -6.70 -9.07
CA LEU A 24 10.52 -6.19 -10.35
C LEU A 24 11.90 -6.72 -10.72
N LEU A 25 12.76 -6.99 -9.73
CA LEU A 25 14.08 -7.61 -9.97
C LEU A 25 13.97 -9.09 -10.36
N ALA A 26 12.90 -9.78 -9.99
CA ALA A 26 12.70 -11.19 -10.30
C ALA A 26 11.24 -11.47 -10.73
N PRO A 27 10.77 -10.90 -11.85
CA PRO A 27 9.36 -10.94 -12.24
C PRO A 27 8.81 -12.34 -12.44
N ALA A 28 9.65 -13.29 -12.88
CA ALA A 28 9.26 -14.70 -13.03
C ALA A 28 8.90 -15.39 -11.71
N ARG A 29 9.37 -14.88 -10.57
CA ARG A 29 9.09 -15.39 -9.22
C ARG A 29 8.06 -14.55 -8.47
N ALA A 30 7.69 -13.42 -9.03
CA ALA A 30 6.72 -12.53 -8.40
C ALA A 30 5.32 -13.16 -8.41
N PRO A 31 4.52 -12.88 -7.36
CA PRO A 31 3.14 -13.35 -7.29
C PRO A 31 2.29 -12.85 -8.47
N ASP A 32 1.30 -13.65 -8.87
CA ASP A 32 0.37 -13.25 -9.94
C ASP A 32 -0.64 -12.18 -9.50
N ASN A 33 -0.84 -12.05 -8.19
CA ASN A 33 -1.69 -11.00 -7.60
C ASN A 33 -0.88 -10.22 -6.57
N LEU A 34 -0.23 -9.14 -7.03
CA LEU A 34 0.57 -8.25 -6.17
C LEU A 34 -0.25 -7.55 -5.10
N VAL A 35 -1.51 -7.25 -5.38
CA VAL A 35 -2.40 -6.55 -4.42
C VAL A 35 -2.61 -7.37 -3.15
N ASP A 36 -2.94 -8.66 -3.30
CA ASP A 36 -3.13 -9.55 -2.16
C ASP A 36 -1.78 -9.97 -1.53
N ALA A 37 -0.73 -10.11 -2.35
CA ALA A 37 0.61 -10.43 -1.85
C ALA A 37 1.20 -9.31 -0.98
N ILE A 38 1.02 -8.04 -1.37
CA ILE A 38 1.38 -6.88 -0.55
C ILE A 38 0.63 -6.92 0.79
N HIS A 39 -0.66 -7.23 0.76
CA HIS A 39 -1.46 -7.33 1.97
C HIS A 39 -0.92 -8.39 2.94
N VAL A 40 -0.60 -9.58 2.43
CA VAL A 40 0.02 -10.66 3.24
C VAL A 40 1.38 -10.23 3.77
N TYR A 41 2.21 -9.61 2.92
CA TYR A 41 3.53 -9.12 3.31
C TYR A 41 3.46 -8.09 4.45
N LEU A 42 2.58 -7.11 4.34
CA LEU A 42 2.37 -6.11 5.39
C LEU A 42 1.83 -6.73 6.69
N GLY A 43 1.00 -7.77 6.59
CA GLY A 43 0.51 -8.51 7.75
C GLY A 43 1.61 -9.27 8.50
N GLN A 44 2.61 -9.76 7.78
CA GLN A 44 3.75 -10.49 8.33
C GLN A 44 4.86 -9.57 8.86
N SER A 45 5.17 -8.51 8.11
CA SER A 45 6.25 -7.57 8.44
C SER A 45 5.87 -6.58 9.55
N GLY A 46 4.57 -6.33 9.71
CA GLY A 46 4.09 -5.24 10.55
C GLY A 46 4.30 -3.87 9.91
N LEU A 47 3.83 -2.84 10.60
CA LEU A 47 4.03 -1.45 10.19
C LEU A 47 4.89 -0.75 11.24
N GLU A 48 6.02 -0.22 10.82
CA GLU A 48 6.86 0.65 11.65
C GLU A 48 6.32 2.07 11.66
N ALA A 49 6.53 2.77 12.78
CA ALA A 49 6.14 4.17 12.87
C ALA A 49 6.84 4.99 11.79
N PRO A 50 6.11 5.73 10.96
CA PRO A 50 6.75 6.69 10.07
C PRO A 50 7.42 7.75 10.94
N ALA A 51 8.66 8.13 10.62
CA ALA A 51 9.32 9.18 11.36
C ALA A 51 8.52 10.49 11.22
N PRO A 52 8.27 11.24 12.29
CA PRO A 52 7.47 12.46 12.24
C PRO A 52 7.99 13.51 11.25
N GLY A 53 9.29 13.47 10.97
CA GLY A 53 9.98 14.33 10.02
C GLY A 53 10.50 13.61 8.77
N ALA A 54 10.17 12.33 8.56
CA ALA A 54 10.70 11.54 7.43
C ALA A 54 10.21 12.02 6.06
N GLU A 55 9.14 12.78 6.01
CA GLU A 55 8.67 13.46 4.79
C GLU A 55 9.45 14.77 4.53
N GLY A 56 10.72 14.77 4.96
CA GLY A 56 11.71 15.78 4.62
C GLY A 56 11.52 17.10 5.37
N LEU A 57 12.56 17.50 6.10
CA LEU A 57 12.83 18.90 6.50
C LEU A 57 12.99 19.82 5.26
N GLN A 58 13.02 19.27 4.06
CA GLN A 58 12.95 19.98 2.79
C GLN A 58 11.61 19.68 2.14
N VAL A 59 10.66 20.57 2.37
CA VAL A 59 9.49 20.70 1.50
C VAL A 59 10.05 20.97 0.10
N HIS A 60 10.05 19.95 -0.77
CA HIS A 60 10.40 20.20 -2.17
C HIS A 60 9.46 21.29 -2.69
N PRO A 61 9.96 22.33 -3.40
CA PRO A 61 9.10 23.42 -3.86
C PRO A 61 7.87 22.98 -4.67
N GLN A 62 7.90 21.75 -5.20
CA GLN A 62 6.79 21.11 -5.92
C GLN A 62 6.01 20.11 -5.07
N ASP A 63 6.38 19.92 -3.79
CA ASP A 63 5.65 19.03 -2.90
C ASP A 63 4.42 19.79 -2.34
N THR A 64 3.26 19.40 -2.81
CA THR A 64 1.99 20.01 -2.42
C THR A 64 1.49 19.51 -1.06
N HIS A 65 2.21 18.59 -0.42
CA HIS A 65 1.79 17.98 0.83
C HIS A 65 2.63 18.46 2.02
N PRO A 66 2.01 19.08 3.04
CA PRO A 66 2.70 19.42 4.27
C PRO A 66 3.22 18.15 4.99
N PRO A 67 4.30 18.26 5.79
CA PRO A 67 4.82 17.17 6.60
C PRO A 67 3.73 16.46 7.41
N LEU A 68 3.87 15.14 7.58
CA LEU A 68 2.86 14.27 8.18
C LEU A 68 2.41 14.76 9.58
N GLY A 69 3.34 15.24 10.40
CA GLY A 69 3.04 15.82 11.70
C GLY A 69 2.10 17.03 11.62
N LEU A 70 2.34 17.94 10.65
CA LEU A 70 1.47 19.11 10.42
C LEU A 70 0.08 18.69 9.93
N ARG A 71 -0.01 17.65 9.10
CA ARG A 71 -1.28 17.11 8.62
C ARG A 71 -2.09 16.49 9.75
N CYS A 72 -1.45 15.78 10.69
CA CYS A 72 -2.10 15.27 11.90
C CYS A 72 -2.61 16.42 12.76
N THR A 73 -1.77 17.44 12.99
CA THR A 73 -2.17 18.64 13.77
C THR A 73 -3.35 19.36 13.12
N ALA A 74 -3.38 19.52 11.81
CA ALA A 74 -4.49 20.11 11.09
C ALA A 74 -5.81 19.33 11.24
N LEU A 75 -5.73 18.03 11.55
CA LEU A 75 -6.88 17.19 11.88
C LEU A 75 -7.25 17.22 13.37
N GLY A 76 -6.56 18.04 14.19
CA GLY A 76 -6.77 18.12 15.64
C GLY A 76 -6.19 16.93 16.41
N GLU A 77 -5.27 16.19 15.83
CA GLU A 77 -4.70 14.97 16.40
C GLU A 77 -3.19 15.11 16.66
N SER A 78 -2.70 14.52 17.77
CA SER A 78 -1.26 14.35 17.99
C SER A 78 -0.77 13.14 17.18
N PHE A 79 0.37 13.30 16.50
CA PHE A 79 1.04 12.22 15.76
C PHE A 79 1.28 11.01 16.66
N GLU A 80 1.94 11.20 17.82
CA GLU A 80 2.34 10.14 18.73
C GLU A 80 1.14 9.39 19.29
N ARG A 81 0.11 10.12 19.72
CA ARG A 81 -1.11 9.53 20.27
C ARG A 81 -1.87 8.74 19.21
N THR A 82 -1.97 9.29 18.02
CA THR A 82 -2.66 8.63 16.90
C THR A 82 -1.91 7.38 16.46
N TRP A 83 -0.57 7.44 16.41
CA TRP A 83 0.25 6.28 16.09
C TRP A 83 0.13 5.19 17.15
N ALA A 84 0.24 5.51 18.43
CA ALA A 84 0.08 4.55 19.53
C ALA A 84 -1.27 3.83 19.45
N GLY A 85 -2.34 4.54 19.12
CA GLY A 85 -3.67 3.94 18.88
C GLY A 85 -3.80 3.16 17.57
N THR A 86 -2.83 3.28 16.66
CA THR A 86 -2.84 2.68 15.33
C THR A 86 -1.93 1.45 15.24
N ALA A 87 -0.78 1.49 15.92
CA ALA A 87 0.27 0.46 15.85
C ALA A 87 -0.20 -0.94 16.27
N GLY A 88 -1.17 -1.01 17.20
CA GLY A 88 -1.75 -2.28 17.63
C GLY A 88 -2.87 -2.81 16.74
N ARG A 89 -3.26 -2.09 15.71
CA ARG A 89 -4.32 -2.53 14.79
C ARG A 89 -3.73 -3.43 13.73
N ALA A 90 -4.11 -4.70 13.77
CA ALA A 90 -3.76 -5.66 12.74
C ALA A 90 -4.16 -5.17 11.33
N VAL A 91 -3.39 -5.58 10.33
CA VAL A 91 -3.80 -5.45 8.93
C VAL A 91 -5.14 -6.18 8.77
N PRO A 92 -6.12 -5.62 8.07
CA PRO A 92 -7.41 -6.27 7.89
C PRO A 92 -7.25 -7.71 7.39
N THR A 93 -8.00 -8.64 7.93
CA THR A 93 -7.92 -10.06 7.54
C THR A 93 -8.46 -10.31 6.13
N ARG A 94 -9.33 -9.42 5.66
CA ARG A 94 -9.94 -9.54 4.33
C ARG A 94 -8.97 -9.06 3.25
N PRO A 95 -8.63 -9.89 2.25
CA PRO A 95 -7.77 -9.48 1.15
C PRO A 95 -8.35 -8.29 0.36
N PRO A 96 -7.51 -7.37 -0.11
CA PRO A 96 -7.95 -6.20 -0.88
C PRO A 96 -8.74 -6.55 -2.13
N SER A 97 -8.37 -7.62 -2.85
CA SER A 97 -9.11 -8.10 -4.02
C SER A 97 -10.58 -8.43 -3.70
N GLN A 98 -10.86 -8.96 -2.51
CA GLN A 98 -12.24 -9.19 -2.07
C GLN A 98 -12.97 -7.89 -1.70
N ALA A 99 -12.25 -6.91 -1.13
CA ALA A 99 -12.85 -5.61 -0.83
C ALA A 99 -13.24 -4.84 -2.10
N LEU A 100 -12.47 -4.99 -3.18
CA LEU A 100 -12.76 -4.40 -4.49
C LEU A 100 -14.02 -4.99 -5.15
N GLY A 101 -14.49 -6.16 -4.70
CA GLY A 101 -15.71 -6.79 -5.21
C GLY A 101 -16.98 -5.95 -5.07
N VAL A 102 -16.97 -4.95 -4.19
CA VAL A 102 -18.07 -3.97 -4.05
C VAL A 102 -18.13 -3.03 -5.26
N TRP A 103 -16.98 -2.78 -5.90
CA TRP A 103 -16.83 -1.79 -6.97
C TRP A 103 -16.67 -2.42 -8.37
N PHE A 104 -16.14 -3.65 -8.44
CA PHE A 104 -15.78 -4.33 -9.67
C PHE A 104 -16.38 -5.72 -9.73
N GLY A 105 -16.96 -6.10 -10.86
CA GLY A 105 -17.59 -7.41 -11.07
C GLY A 105 -16.60 -8.58 -11.03
N ALA A 106 -15.33 -8.36 -11.34
CA ALA A 106 -14.27 -9.39 -11.34
C ALA A 106 -12.96 -8.88 -10.70
N PRO A 107 -12.97 -8.58 -9.39
CA PRO A 107 -11.85 -7.90 -8.73
C PRO A 107 -10.55 -8.71 -8.74
N LEU A 108 -10.63 -10.03 -8.65
CA LEU A 108 -9.45 -10.89 -8.71
C LEU A 108 -8.80 -10.90 -10.10
N ALA A 109 -9.61 -10.96 -11.16
CA ALA A 109 -9.11 -10.89 -12.53
C ALA A 109 -8.46 -9.53 -12.81
N LEU A 110 -9.09 -8.43 -12.35
CA LEU A 110 -8.52 -7.09 -12.45
C LEU A 110 -7.18 -6.98 -11.71
N SER A 111 -7.11 -7.44 -10.47
CA SER A 111 -5.87 -7.40 -9.68
C SER A 111 -4.73 -8.17 -10.34
N ARG A 112 -5.03 -9.34 -10.93
CA ARG A 112 -4.05 -10.13 -11.68
C ARG A 112 -3.59 -9.45 -12.96
N ALA A 113 -4.53 -8.87 -13.72
CA ALA A 113 -4.21 -8.14 -14.95
C ALA A 113 -3.29 -6.95 -14.68
N LEU A 114 -3.61 -6.13 -13.66
CA LEU A 114 -2.77 -5.01 -13.23
C LEU A 114 -1.40 -5.46 -12.74
N SER A 115 -1.32 -6.59 -12.02
CA SER A 115 -0.06 -7.15 -11.55
C SER A 115 0.80 -7.65 -12.70
N ALA A 116 0.20 -8.29 -13.70
CA ALA A 116 0.90 -8.76 -14.89
C ALA A 116 1.44 -7.58 -15.72
N ASP A 117 0.64 -6.54 -15.89
CA ASP A 117 1.05 -5.32 -16.59
C ASP A 117 2.23 -4.64 -15.89
N LEU A 118 2.14 -4.44 -14.58
CA LEU A 118 3.23 -3.85 -13.79
C LEU A 118 4.53 -4.65 -13.85
N LEU A 119 4.44 -5.98 -13.89
CA LEU A 119 5.60 -6.87 -13.95
C LEU A 119 6.12 -7.10 -15.39
N GLY A 120 5.52 -6.48 -16.40
CA GLY A 120 5.82 -6.72 -17.80
C GLY A 120 5.53 -8.16 -18.26
N LYS A 121 4.67 -8.89 -17.52
CA LYS A 121 4.20 -10.22 -17.90
C LYS A 121 3.13 -10.06 -18.96
N THR A 122 3.27 -10.73 -20.11
CA THR A 122 2.19 -10.80 -21.08
C THR A 122 1.01 -11.55 -20.47
N CYS A 123 -0.12 -10.88 -20.32
CA CYS A 123 -1.38 -11.57 -20.03
C CYS A 123 -1.66 -12.47 -21.25
N GLU A 124 -1.49 -13.79 -21.11
CA GLU A 124 -2.09 -14.71 -22.06
C GLU A 124 -3.60 -14.48 -22.03
N ASN A 125 -4.14 -13.90 -23.07
CA ASN A 125 -5.57 -13.68 -23.21
C ASN A 125 -6.23 -15.07 -23.36
N PRO A 126 -6.99 -15.58 -22.36
CA PRO A 126 -7.60 -16.90 -22.44
C PRO A 126 -8.63 -17.02 -23.58
N HIS A 127 -9.01 -15.90 -24.20
CA HIS A 127 -9.94 -15.84 -25.32
C HIS A 127 -9.26 -15.74 -26.71
N ALA A 128 -7.92 -15.77 -26.77
CA ALA A 128 -7.19 -15.72 -28.04
C ALA A 128 -7.01 -17.10 -28.72
N ARG A 129 -7.61 -18.18 -28.19
CA ARG A 129 -7.65 -19.51 -28.80
C ARG A 129 -9.07 -19.82 -29.28
N ASN A 130 -9.39 -19.28 -30.45
CA ASN A 130 -10.41 -19.82 -31.35
C ASN A 130 -9.89 -19.70 -32.78
#